data_6f397e525c0b6e65338126172273d14c
#
_entry.id   6f397e525c0b6e65338126172273d14c
#
_cell.length_a   1.000
_cell.length_b   1.000
_cell.length_c   1.000
_cell.angle_alpha   90.00
_cell.angle_beta   90.00
_cell.angle_gamma   90.00
#
_symmetry.space_group_name_H-M   'P 1'
#
loop_
_entity.id
_entity.type
_entity.pdbx_description
1 polymer ?
#
loop_
_entity_poly.entity_id
_entity_poly.type
_entity_poly.pdbx_seq_one_letter_code
_entity_poly.pdbx_strand_id
1 'polypeptide(L)'
;MSNVQLVNRLIANVCEIPSEKIKSGQLANYEWQQLDYKLKNLMDAPLYVDDTPSLSVFELRTKARRLVREHGVRIIIIDYLQLMNASGMAFGSRQEEVSTISRSLKGLAKELSIPIIALSQLNRGVESREGIDGKRPQLSDLRESGAIEQDADMVCFIHRPEYYKIFQDDRGNDLRGMAEIVIAKHRNGAVGEVLLRFKGEFTRFSNPEDDMVIPMPGEPAGAMLGSKMNTGNAGNAGNTGNGAPLPEPDFVPQSGNPFGGPGDGPLPF
;
A
#
# COMPACT_ATOMS: atom_id res chain seq x y z
N MET A 1 -1.72 -2.61 20.43
CA MET A 1 -1.04 -3.92 20.26
C MET A 1 0.37 -3.74 20.79
N SER A 2 0.92 -4.71 21.55
CA SER A 2 2.29 -4.60 22.04
C SER A 2 3.28 -4.86 20.90
N ASN A 3 4.53 -4.36 21.07
CA ASN A 3 5.62 -4.61 20.13
C ASN A 3 5.87 -6.10 19.91
N VAL A 4 5.80 -6.93 20.97
CA VAL A 4 5.93 -8.40 20.88
C VAL A 4 4.85 -9.03 20.00
N GLN A 5 3.60 -8.58 20.13
CA GLN A 5 2.50 -9.08 19.30
C GLN A 5 2.68 -8.70 17.83
N LEU A 6 3.19 -7.51 17.55
CA LEU A 6 3.50 -7.06 16.19
C LEU A 6 4.62 -7.90 15.59
N VAL A 7 5.72 -8.08 16.32
CA VAL A 7 6.87 -8.89 15.87
C VAL A 7 6.43 -10.34 15.59
N ASN A 8 5.62 -10.95 16.45
CA ASN A 8 5.10 -12.30 16.21
C ASN A 8 4.26 -12.38 14.93
N ARG A 9 3.48 -11.35 14.61
CA ARG A 9 2.73 -11.29 13.34
C ARG A 9 3.65 -11.13 12.14
N LEU A 10 4.69 -10.31 12.25
CA LEU A 10 5.69 -10.16 11.20
C LEU A 10 6.43 -11.47 10.95
N ILE A 11 6.81 -12.21 12.00
CA ILE A 11 7.43 -13.51 11.89
C ILE A 11 6.48 -14.50 11.19
N ALA A 12 5.22 -14.56 11.62
CA ALA A 12 4.23 -15.45 10.99
C ALA A 12 4.05 -15.12 9.50
N ASN A 13 4.02 -13.84 9.14
CA ASN A 13 3.87 -13.38 7.77
C ASN A 13 5.09 -13.71 6.90
N VAL A 14 6.30 -13.39 7.37
CA VAL A 14 7.55 -13.58 6.62
C VAL A 14 7.92 -15.05 6.54
N CYS A 15 7.78 -15.78 7.64
CA CYS A 15 8.15 -17.20 7.70
C CYS A 15 7.07 -18.12 7.14
N GLU A 16 5.84 -17.64 6.95
CA GLU A 16 4.69 -18.46 6.55
C GLU A 16 4.45 -19.62 7.51
N ILE A 17 4.53 -19.32 8.81
CA ILE A 17 4.26 -20.24 9.89
C ILE A 17 3.07 -19.72 10.68
N PRO A 18 2.03 -20.53 10.96
CA PRO A 18 0.88 -20.10 11.73
C PRO A 18 1.27 -19.51 13.09
N SER A 19 0.67 -18.36 13.44
CA SER A 19 0.98 -17.65 14.69
C SER A 19 0.78 -18.51 15.94
N GLU A 20 -0.14 -19.48 15.91
CA GLU A 20 -0.39 -20.41 17.01
C GLU A 20 0.79 -21.34 17.25
N LYS A 21 1.41 -21.83 16.18
CA LYS A 21 2.60 -22.70 16.28
C LYS A 21 3.81 -21.93 16.82
N ILE A 22 3.98 -20.65 16.39
CA ILE A 22 5.04 -19.79 16.91
C ILE A 22 4.87 -19.55 18.41
N LYS A 23 3.63 -19.28 18.85
CA LYS A 23 3.31 -19.01 20.27
C LYS A 23 3.47 -20.27 21.14
N SER A 24 3.07 -21.42 20.64
CA SER A 24 3.15 -22.69 21.38
C SER A 24 4.53 -23.33 21.34
N GLY A 25 5.41 -22.90 20.43
CA GLY A 25 6.72 -23.53 20.17
C GLY A 25 6.63 -24.91 19.52
N GLN A 26 5.44 -25.34 19.08
CA GLN A 26 5.21 -26.64 18.46
C GLN A 26 5.53 -26.58 16.96
N LEU A 27 6.81 -26.47 16.64
CA LEU A 27 7.32 -26.40 15.28
C LEU A 27 7.95 -27.73 14.88
N ALA A 28 7.68 -28.19 13.66
CA ALA A 28 8.40 -29.32 13.07
C ALA A 28 9.83 -28.91 12.70
N ASN A 29 10.74 -29.89 12.54
CA ASN A 29 12.14 -29.59 12.25
C ASN A 29 12.35 -28.74 10.99
N TYR A 30 11.56 -28.96 9.95
CA TYR A 30 11.62 -28.15 8.73
C TYR A 30 11.12 -26.72 8.96
N GLU A 31 10.11 -26.51 9.83
CA GLU A 31 9.61 -25.19 10.20
C GLU A 31 10.65 -24.40 11.00
N TRP A 32 11.44 -25.07 11.86
CA TRP A 32 12.57 -24.47 12.55
C TRP A 32 13.65 -24.00 11.58
N GLN A 33 13.99 -24.79 10.58
CA GLN A 33 14.95 -24.41 9.55
C GLN A 33 14.45 -23.22 8.71
N GLN A 34 13.17 -23.25 8.32
CA GLN A 34 12.51 -22.16 7.60
C GLN A 34 12.49 -20.86 8.42
N LEU A 35 12.18 -20.97 9.72
CA LEU A 35 12.20 -19.85 10.65
C LEU A 35 13.60 -19.23 10.72
N ASP A 36 14.63 -20.03 10.99
CA ASP A 36 16.02 -19.56 11.13
C ASP A 36 16.51 -18.87 9.85
N TYR A 37 16.20 -19.44 8.70
CA TYR A 37 16.60 -18.87 7.41
C TYR A 37 15.91 -17.54 7.11
N LYS A 38 14.57 -17.50 7.24
CA LYS A 38 13.79 -16.29 6.89
C LYS A 38 13.90 -15.18 7.95
N LEU A 39 14.12 -15.54 9.22
CA LEU A 39 14.25 -14.59 10.32
C LEU A 39 15.49 -13.69 10.18
N LYS A 40 16.59 -14.19 9.60
CA LYS A 40 17.80 -13.39 9.36
C LYS A 40 17.49 -12.11 8.59
N ASN A 41 16.69 -12.21 7.52
CA ASN A 41 16.30 -11.05 6.73
C ASN A 41 15.44 -10.05 7.52
N LEU A 42 14.64 -10.53 8.47
CA LEU A 42 13.81 -9.66 9.32
C LEU A 42 14.64 -8.98 10.42
N MET A 43 15.64 -9.67 10.97
CA MET A 43 16.53 -9.12 12.01
C MET A 43 17.39 -7.99 11.48
N ASP A 44 17.82 -8.07 10.22
CA ASP A 44 18.65 -7.04 9.57
C ASP A 44 17.81 -5.91 8.96
N ALA A 45 16.48 -6.03 8.99
CA ALA A 45 15.60 -4.99 8.45
C ALA A 45 15.61 -3.72 9.34
N PRO A 46 15.73 -2.52 8.76
CA PRO A 46 15.72 -1.26 9.50
C PRO A 46 14.29 -0.89 9.92
N LEU A 47 13.68 -1.72 10.78
CA LEU A 47 12.34 -1.58 11.30
C LEU A 47 12.37 -1.09 12.75
N TYR A 48 11.76 0.05 13.01
CA TYR A 48 11.64 0.66 14.32
C TYR A 48 10.17 0.61 14.75
N VAL A 49 9.89 0.02 15.90
CA VAL A 49 8.54 -0.12 16.45
C VAL A 49 8.40 0.75 17.68
N ASP A 50 7.38 1.60 17.69
CA ASP A 50 7.00 2.42 18.84
C ASP A 50 5.60 2.00 19.28
N ASP A 51 5.46 1.41 20.46
CA ASP A 51 4.20 0.96 21.05
C ASP A 51 3.68 1.89 22.14
N THR A 52 4.13 3.16 22.15
CA THR A 52 3.64 4.17 23.09
C THR A 52 2.11 4.34 22.93
N PRO A 53 1.33 4.11 23.99
CA PRO A 53 -0.11 4.28 23.94
C PRO A 53 -0.49 5.76 23.80
N SER A 54 -1.53 6.03 23.02
CA SER A 54 -2.08 7.39 22.84
C SER A 54 -1.03 8.45 22.46
N LEU A 55 -0.16 8.10 21.51
CA LEU A 55 0.90 8.98 21.06
C LEU A 55 0.35 10.31 20.54
N SER A 56 0.87 11.42 21.05
CA SER A 56 0.50 12.74 20.57
C SER A 56 1.21 13.11 19.26
N VAL A 57 0.57 13.99 18.48
CA VAL A 57 1.19 14.48 17.22
C VAL A 57 2.54 15.15 17.46
N PHE A 58 2.70 15.84 18.57
CA PHE A 58 3.96 16.51 18.92
C PHE A 58 5.07 15.51 19.27
N GLU A 59 4.75 14.46 20.03
CA GLU A 59 5.70 13.39 20.34
C GLU A 59 6.07 12.62 19.07
N LEU A 60 5.09 12.28 18.23
CA LEU A 60 5.35 11.65 16.94
C LEU A 60 6.33 12.49 16.11
N ARG A 61 6.08 13.80 16.00
CA ARG A 61 6.95 14.72 15.25
C ARG A 61 8.38 14.72 15.76
N THR A 62 8.56 14.73 17.08
CA THR A 62 9.88 14.71 17.72
C THR A 62 10.60 13.40 17.47
N LYS A 63 9.91 12.26 17.68
CA LYS A 63 10.45 10.91 17.43
C LYS A 63 10.78 10.71 15.95
N ALA A 64 9.87 11.11 15.06
CA ALA A 64 10.04 10.97 13.61
C ALA A 64 11.26 11.76 13.10
N ARG A 65 11.42 13.01 13.50
CA ARG A 65 12.60 13.83 13.15
C ARG A 65 13.91 13.16 13.57
N ARG A 66 13.94 12.61 14.79
CA ARG A 66 15.11 11.90 15.29
C ARG A 66 15.40 10.64 14.46
N LEU A 67 14.39 9.79 14.24
CA LEU A 67 14.54 8.55 13.48
C LEU A 67 14.97 8.80 12.02
N VAL A 68 14.40 9.82 11.37
CA VAL A 68 14.82 10.20 10.01
C VAL A 68 16.27 10.67 9.98
N ARG A 69 16.67 11.52 10.93
CA ARG A 69 18.02 12.08 10.96
C ARG A 69 19.08 11.05 11.36
N GLU A 70 18.80 10.21 12.37
CA GLU A 70 19.80 9.31 12.98
C GLU A 70 19.84 7.95 12.29
N HIS A 71 18.70 7.48 11.78
CA HIS A 71 18.56 6.15 11.22
C HIS A 71 18.10 6.13 9.75
N GLY A 72 17.89 7.28 9.14
CA GLY A 72 17.50 7.38 7.75
C GLY A 72 16.12 6.76 7.43
N VAL A 73 15.19 6.78 8.39
CA VAL A 73 13.82 6.26 8.17
C VAL A 73 13.16 6.96 6.99
N ARG A 74 12.58 6.19 6.08
CA ARG A 74 12.01 6.68 4.81
C ARG A 74 10.51 6.52 4.68
N ILE A 75 9.86 5.90 5.65
CA ILE A 75 8.40 5.70 5.70
C ILE A 75 7.95 5.63 7.15
N ILE A 76 6.79 6.18 7.45
CA ILE A 76 6.13 6.05 8.76
C ILE A 76 4.78 5.38 8.54
N ILE A 77 4.46 4.37 9.37
CA ILE A 77 3.17 3.68 9.37
C ILE A 77 2.53 3.89 10.75
N ILE A 78 1.29 4.35 10.78
CA ILE A 78 0.52 4.64 12.00
C ILE A 78 -0.67 3.68 12.09
N ASP A 79 -0.73 2.86 13.13
CA ASP A 79 -1.82 1.93 13.41
C ASP A 79 -2.46 2.31 14.76
N TYR A 80 -3.53 3.05 14.79
CA TYR A 80 -4.31 3.75 13.75
C TYR A 80 -4.65 5.18 14.23
N LEU A 81 -5.15 6.05 13.33
CA LEU A 81 -5.34 7.48 13.61
C LEU A 81 -6.17 7.77 14.85
N GLN A 82 -7.22 6.98 15.10
CA GLN A 82 -8.13 7.18 16.21
C GLN A 82 -7.52 6.86 17.59
N LEU A 83 -6.31 6.29 17.66
CA LEU A 83 -5.57 6.15 18.92
C LEU A 83 -4.67 7.36 19.23
N MET A 84 -4.42 8.21 18.25
CA MET A 84 -3.62 9.42 18.46
C MET A 84 -4.42 10.50 19.19
N ASN A 85 -3.71 11.41 19.81
CA ASN A 85 -4.27 12.62 20.40
C ASN A 85 -3.54 13.87 19.92
N ALA A 86 -4.20 15.01 20.04
CA ALA A 86 -3.62 16.32 19.79
C ALA A 86 -3.47 17.09 21.11
N SER A 87 -2.69 16.52 22.04
CA SER A 87 -2.48 17.04 23.40
C SER A 87 -2.17 18.54 23.42
N GLY A 88 -2.76 19.24 24.37
CA GLY A 88 -2.56 20.68 24.56
C GLY A 88 -3.53 21.58 23.83
N MET A 89 -4.50 21.03 23.06
CA MET A 89 -5.57 21.76 22.43
C MET A 89 -6.91 21.32 22.97
N ALA A 90 -7.85 22.25 23.16
CA ALA A 90 -9.24 21.95 23.47
C ALA A 90 -10.02 21.79 22.16
N PHE A 91 -10.74 20.68 22.01
CA PHE A 91 -11.56 20.39 20.84
C PHE A 91 -13.03 20.28 21.23
N GLY A 92 -13.91 20.78 20.40
CA GLY A 92 -15.36 20.66 20.58
C GLY A 92 -15.88 19.25 20.30
N SER A 93 -15.14 18.46 19.51
CA SER A 93 -15.52 17.12 19.13
C SER A 93 -14.28 16.26 18.77
N ARG A 94 -14.45 14.94 18.84
CA ARG A 94 -13.42 13.97 18.39
C ARG A 94 -13.11 14.13 16.89
N GLN A 95 -14.11 14.47 16.12
CA GLN A 95 -13.98 14.71 14.68
C GLN A 95 -13.04 15.89 14.37
N GLU A 96 -13.14 16.97 15.14
CA GLU A 96 -12.25 18.13 15.02
C GLU A 96 -10.80 17.78 15.39
N GLU A 97 -10.62 16.99 16.46
CA GLU A 97 -9.31 16.49 16.87
C GLU A 97 -8.66 15.63 15.78
N VAL A 98 -9.39 14.65 15.22
CA VAL A 98 -8.91 13.79 14.14
C VAL A 98 -8.58 14.62 12.89
N SER A 99 -9.36 15.65 12.59
CA SER A 99 -9.08 16.58 11.48
C SER A 99 -7.77 17.33 11.69
N THR A 100 -7.49 17.74 12.92
CA THR A 100 -6.24 18.44 13.28
C THR A 100 -5.06 17.48 13.20
N ILE A 101 -5.21 16.24 13.66
CA ILE A 101 -4.20 15.18 13.54
C ILE A 101 -3.86 14.93 12.07
N SER A 102 -4.88 14.72 11.23
CA SER A 102 -4.70 14.47 9.78
C SER A 102 -3.89 15.57 9.11
N ARG A 103 -4.28 16.82 9.35
CA ARG A 103 -3.59 17.99 8.80
C ARG A 103 -2.15 18.11 9.28
N SER A 104 -1.91 17.79 10.54
CA SER A 104 -0.57 17.79 11.15
C SER A 104 0.33 16.70 10.56
N LEU A 105 -0.22 15.50 10.31
CA LEU A 105 0.50 14.41 9.64
C LEU A 105 0.87 14.78 8.21
N LYS A 106 -0.03 15.44 7.48
CA LYS A 106 0.28 15.97 6.15
C LYS A 106 1.41 16.98 6.17
N GLY A 107 1.42 17.87 7.18
CA GLY A 107 2.50 18.81 7.41
C GLY A 107 3.82 18.10 7.71
N LEU A 108 3.80 17.08 8.57
CA LEU A 108 4.98 16.29 8.95
C LEU A 108 5.56 15.51 7.77
N ALA A 109 4.72 14.89 6.94
CA ALA A 109 5.16 14.18 5.73
C ALA A 109 5.90 15.12 4.76
N LYS A 110 5.38 16.34 4.56
CA LYS A 110 6.05 17.37 3.75
C LYS A 110 7.35 17.85 4.37
N GLU A 111 7.37 18.10 5.67
CA GLU A 111 8.55 18.55 6.42
C GLU A 111 9.70 17.56 6.32
N LEU A 112 9.40 16.27 6.50
CA LEU A 112 10.40 15.20 6.47
C LEU A 112 10.69 14.69 5.05
N SER A 113 9.89 15.07 4.07
CA SER A 113 9.95 14.57 2.68
C SER A 113 9.86 13.04 2.59
N ILE A 114 9.04 12.42 3.46
CA ILE A 114 8.78 10.98 3.48
C ILE A 114 7.28 10.69 3.49
N PRO A 115 6.82 9.56 2.93
CA PRO A 115 5.44 9.14 3.01
C PRO A 115 5.04 8.75 4.44
N ILE A 116 3.81 9.09 4.81
CA ILE A 116 3.15 8.62 6.01
C ILE A 116 1.92 7.82 5.60
N ILE A 117 1.86 6.55 5.98
CA ILE A 117 0.70 5.68 5.84
C ILE A 117 -0.02 5.66 7.17
N ALA A 118 -1.25 6.14 7.20
CA ALA A 118 -2.07 6.15 8.40
C ALA A 118 -3.27 5.24 8.21
N LEU A 119 -3.41 4.23 9.07
CA LEU A 119 -4.59 3.39 9.12
C LEU A 119 -5.74 4.16 9.76
N SER A 120 -6.94 3.95 9.26
CA SER A 120 -8.15 4.56 9.80
C SER A 120 -9.27 3.53 9.87
N GLN A 121 -9.98 3.52 10.98
CA GLN A 121 -11.15 2.69 11.13
C GLN A 121 -12.31 3.28 10.33
N LEU A 122 -13.03 2.42 9.62
CA LEU A 122 -14.25 2.79 8.90
C LEU A 122 -15.44 2.90 9.85
N ASN A 123 -16.45 3.66 9.43
CA ASN A 123 -17.74 3.70 10.11
C ASN A 123 -18.39 2.31 10.05
N ARG A 124 -18.95 1.85 11.18
CA ARG A 124 -19.65 0.56 11.27
C ARG A 124 -20.88 0.45 10.37
N GLY A 125 -21.37 1.57 9.84
CA GLY A 125 -22.45 1.58 8.85
C GLY A 125 -22.19 0.71 7.61
N VAL A 126 -20.92 0.46 7.26
CA VAL A 126 -20.53 -0.48 6.19
C VAL A 126 -21.03 -1.90 6.49
N GLU A 127 -20.97 -2.32 7.76
CA GLU A 127 -21.37 -3.66 8.18
C GLU A 127 -22.88 -3.88 8.13
N SER A 128 -23.69 -2.83 8.17
CA SER A 128 -25.15 -2.90 8.12
C SER A 128 -25.73 -2.86 6.70
N ARG A 129 -24.94 -2.49 5.69
CA ARG A 129 -25.42 -2.44 4.30
C ARG A 129 -25.65 -3.84 3.75
N GLU A 130 -26.61 -3.98 2.86
CA GLU A 130 -26.95 -5.26 2.22
C GLU A 130 -26.26 -5.41 0.84
N GLY A 131 -26.11 -6.66 0.41
CA GLY A 131 -25.53 -7.01 -0.89
C GLY A 131 -24.00 -6.96 -0.91
N ILE A 132 -23.43 -7.46 -2.00
CA ILE A 132 -21.97 -7.53 -2.21
C ILE A 132 -21.39 -6.11 -2.32
N ASP A 133 -21.97 -5.30 -3.20
CA ASP A 133 -21.55 -3.92 -3.42
C ASP A 133 -21.79 -3.03 -2.20
N GLY A 134 -22.85 -3.30 -1.44
CA GLY A 134 -23.15 -2.56 -0.21
C GLY A 134 -22.09 -2.71 0.87
N LYS A 135 -21.44 -3.87 0.98
CA LYS A 135 -20.34 -4.15 1.94
C LYS A 135 -19.01 -3.59 1.49
N ARG A 136 -18.90 -3.10 0.25
CA ARG A 136 -17.69 -2.52 -0.28
C ARG A 136 -17.47 -1.13 0.31
N PRO A 137 -16.30 -0.84 0.90
CA PRO A 137 -16.00 0.46 1.48
C PRO A 137 -15.99 1.59 0.45
N GLN A 138 -16.45 2.77 0.87
CA GLN A 138 -16.53 3.99 0.05
C GLN A 138 -15.93 5.18 0.83
N LEU A 139 -15.61 6.28 0.13
CA LEU A 139 -15.09 7.51 0.76
C LEU A 139 -16.05 8.08 1.82
N SER A 140 -17.36 7.92 1.63
CA SER A 140 -18.36 8.29 2.62
C SER A 140 -18.25 7.54 3.95
N ASP A 141 -17.57 6.40 3.97
CA ASP A 141 -17.36 5.60 5.19
C ASP A 141 -16.27 6.17 6.09
N LEU A 142 -15.47 7.11 5.56
CA LEU A 142 -14.57 7.97 6.32
C LEU A 142 -15.28 9.21 6.90
N ARG A 143 -16.60 9.24 6.93
CA ARG A 143 -17.45 10.42 7.17
C ARG A 143 -17.25 11.10 8.51
N GLU A 144 -16.85 10.39 9.55
CA GLU A 144 -16.45 11.00 10.83
C GLU A 144 -15.13 11.77 10.72
N SER A 145 -14.48 11.69 9.55
CA SER A 145 -13.15 12.22 9.29
C SER A 145 -13.07 12.78 7.87
N GLY A 146 -14.04 13.55 7.42
CA GLY A 146 -14.02 14.18 6.08
C GLY A 146 -12.72 14.94 5.78
N ALA A 147 -12.04 15.41 6.83
CA ALA A 147 -10.73 16.01 6.71
C ALA A 147 -9.64 14.99 6.28
N ILE A 148 -9.72 13.73 6.73
CA ILE A 148 -8.77 12.68 6.31
C ILE A 148 -8.84 12.52 4.80
N GLU A 149 -10.05 12.44 4.26
CA GLU A 149 -10.24 12.36 2.81
C GLU A 149 -9.63 13.55 2.10
N GLN A 150 -9.85 14.77 2.60
CA GLN A 150 -9.35 15.99 1.96
C GLN A 150 -7.82 16.11 2.03
N ASP A 151 -7.22 15.77 3.16
CA ASP A 151 -5.79 15.90 3.41
C ASP A 151 -4.96 14.81 2.72
N ALA A 152 -5.49 13.58 2.63
CA ALA A 152 -4.79 12.45 2.01
C ALA A 152 -4.56 12.65 0.51
N ASP A 153 -3.37 12.29 0.03
CA ASP A 153 -3.07 12.25 -1.41
C ASP A 153 -3.64 10.99 -2.05
N MET A 154 -3.71 9.90 -1.29
CA MET A 154 -4.27 8.62 -1.69
C MET A 154 -5.13 8.07 -0.56
N VAL A 155 -6.27 7.50 -0.90
CA VAL A 155 -7.13 6.73 0.01
C VAL A 155 -7.30 5.35 -0.59
N CYS A 156 -6.89 4.35 0.19
CA CYS A 156 -7.05 2.95 -0.17
C CYS A 156 -7.91 2.24 0.87
N PHE A 157 -8.83 1.42 0.41
CA PHE A 157 -9.59 0.52 1.28
C PHE A 157 -9.13 -0.92 1.07
N ILE A 158 -9.14 -1.69 2.16
CA ILE A 158 -8.96 -3.13 2.12
C ILE A 158 -10.34 -3.75 2.25
N HIS A 159 -10.79 -4.44 1.22
CA HIS A 159 -12.04 -5.14 1.21
C HIS A 159 -11.79 -6.65 1.12
N ARG A 160 -12.44 -7.41 2.01
CA ARG A 160 -12.38 -8.87 2.06
C ARG A 160 -13.79 -9.41 2.09
N PRO A 161 -14.34 -9.88 0.93
CA PRO A 161 -15.71 -10.40 0.87
C PRO A 161 -15.97 -11.53 1.86
N GLU A 162 -15.02 -12.45 2.02
CA GLU A 162 -15.10 -13.56 2.96
C GLU A 162 -15.34 -13.13 4.41
N TYR A 163 -14.80 -11.98 4.83
CA TYR A 163 -15.03 -11.42 6.17
C TYR A 163 -16.52 -11.17 6.43
N TYR A 164 -17.25 -10.80 5.38
CA TYR A 164 -18.71 -10.59 5.39
C TYR A 164 -19.52 -11.84 5.03
N LYS A 165 -18.86 -13.02 4.96
CA LYS A 165 -19.47 -14.30 4.55
C LYS A 165 -20.01 -14.28 3.12
N ILE A 166 -19.42 -13.47 2.27
CA ILE A 166 -19.69 -13.41 0.83
C ILE A 166 -18.65 -14.30 0.16
N PHE A 167 -19.09 -15.47 -0.33
CA PHE A 167 -18.19 -16.48 -0.88
C PHE A 167 -18.22 -16.57 -2.40
N GLN A 168 -19.18 -15.93 -3.03
CA GLN A 168 -19.34 -15.90 -4.49
C GLN A 168 -19.75 -14.50 -4.95
N ASP A 169 -19.29 -14.10 -6.13
CA ASP A 169 -19.77 -12.89 -6.79
C ASP A 169 -21.09 -13.17 -7.57
N ASP A 170 -21.65 -12.13 -8.18
CA ASP A 170 -22.89 -12.23 -8.98
C ASP A 170 -22.73 -13.11 -10.22
N ARG A 171 -21.50 -13.43 -10.62
CA ARG A 171 -21.16 -14.30 -11.75
C ARG A 171 -20.87 -15.73 -11.30
N GLY A 172 -20.93 -16.03 -10.00
CA GLY A 172 -20.66 -17.35 -9.42
C GLY A 172 -19.17 -17.64 -9.20
N ASN A 173 -18.26 -16.67 -9.35
CA ASN A 173 -16.84 -16.87 -9.05
C ASN A 173 -16.63 -16.99 -7.53
N ASP A 174 -15.72 -17.88 -7.13
CA ASP A 174 -15.36 -18.08 -5.72
C ASP A 174 -14.48 -16.91 -5.21
N LEU A 175 -14.95 -16.25 -4.16
CA LEU A 175 -14.29 -15.11 -3.49
C LEU A 175 -13.54 -15.50 -2.21
N ARG A 176 -13.51 -16.79 -1.85
CA ARG A 176 -12.78 -17.24 -0.65
C ARG A 176 -11.29 -16.98 -0.77
N GLY A 177 -10.71 -16.45 0.29
CA GLY A 177 -9.30 -16.05 0.30
C GLY A 177 -8.95 -14.90 -0.64
N MET A 178 -9.97 -14.23 -1.23
CA MET A 178 -9.75 -13.05 -2.07
C MET A 178 -9.83 -11.77 -1.23
N ALA A 179 -9.03 -10.79 -1.63
CA ALA A 179 -9.05 -9.46 -1.07
C ALA A 179 -8.85 -8.41 -2.16
N GLU A 180 -9.45 -7.25 -1.99
CA GLU A 180 -9.32 -6.13 -2.91
C GLU A 180 -8.67 -4.94 -2.20
N ILE A 181 -7.70 -4.31 -2.85
CA ILE A 181 -7.22 -2.98 -2.49
C ILE A 181 -7.91 -1.99 -3.42
N VAL A 182 -8.87 -1.26 -2.89
CA VAL A 182 -9.65 -0.26 -3.63
C VAL A 182 -8.96 1.10 -3.49
N ILE A 183 -8.37 1.60 -4.56
CA ILE A 183 -7.80 2.96 -4.63
C ILE A 183 -8.95 3.91 -4.92
N ALA A 184 -9.60 4.41 -3.87
CA ALA A 184 -10.81 5.24 -3.98
C ALA A 184 -10.51 6.72 -4.25
N LYS A 185 -9.30 7.17 -3.88
CA LYS A 185 -8.80 8.51 -4.18
C LYS A 185 -7.31 8.44 -4.52
N HIS A 186 -6.92 9.14 -5.57
CA HIS A 186 -5.52 9.33 -5.93
C HIS A 186 -5.34 10.73 -6.54
N ARG A 187 -4.65 11.62 -5.85
CA ARG A 187 -4.52 13.02 -6.26
C ARG A 187 -3.77 13.20 -7.58
N ASN A 188 -2.76 12.36 -7.82
CA ASN A 188 -1.86 12.47 -8.96
C ASN A 188 -1.91 11.25 -9.90
N GLY A 189 -2.94 10.41 -9.79
CA GLY A 189 -3.07 9.20 -10.59
C GLY A 189 -4.50 8.71 -10.72
N ALA A 190 -4.67 7.58 -11.36
CA ALA A 190 -5.96 6.94 -11.54
C ALA A 190 -6.44 6.27 -10.23
N VAL A 191 -7.75 6.22 -10.06
CA VAL A 191 -8.42 5.32 -9.12
C VAL A 191 -8.58 3.94 -9.76
N GLY A 192 -8.73 2.90 -8.93
CA GLY A 192 -8.84 1.54 -9.45
C GLY A 192 -8.83 0.51 -8.34
N GLU A 193 -8.69 -0.74 -8.73
CA GLU A 193 -8.75 -1.88 -7.85
C GLU A 193 -7.60 -2.83 -8.13
N VAL A 194 -7.05 -3.40 -7.07
CA VAL A 194 -6.03 -4.43 -7.15
C VAL A 194 -6.54 -5.66 -6.42
N LEU A 195 -6.71 -6.74 -7.16
CA LEU A 195 -7.13 -8.02 -6.62
C LEU A 195 -5.91 -8.75 -6.05
N LEU A 196 -6.04 -9.27 -4.83
CA LEU A 196 -5.02 -10.00 -4.11
C LEU A 196 -5.61 -11.28 -3.53
N ARG A 197 -4.75 -12.22 -3.14
CA ARG A 197 -5.09 -13.32 -2.23
C ARG A 197 -4.75 -12.94 -0.81
N PHE A 198 -5.55 -13.43 0.13
CA PHE A 198 -5.31 -13.28 1.56
C PHE A 198 -5.26 -14.63 2.25
N LYS A 199 -4.09 -15.00 2.78
CA LYS A 199 -3.88 -16.22 3.56
C LYS A 199 -4.02 -15.86 5.05
N GLY A 200 -5.18 -16.15 5.62
CA GLY A 200 -5.52 -15.76 7.01
C GLY A 200 -4.60 -16.37 8.06
N GLU A 201 -4.12 -17.59 7.85
CA GLU A 201 -3.20 -18.30 8.77
C GLU A 201 -1.91 -17.53 9.02
N PHE A 202 -1.41 -16.84 7.98
CA PHE A 202 -0.17 -16.06 8.02
C PHE A 202 -0.42 -14.55 8.03
N THR A 203 -1.67 -14.13 7.96
CA THR A 203 -2.07 -12.71 7.81
C THR A 203 -1.34 -12.08 6.60
N ARG A 204 -1.28 -12.81 5.49
CA ARG A 204 -0.46 -12.46 4.33
C ARG A 204 -1.29 -12.19 3.09
N PHE A 205 -0.97 -11.10 2.41
CA PHE A 205 -1.42 -10.83 1.04
C PHE A 205 -0.40 -11.35 0.04
N SER A 206 -0.86 -11.92 -1.07
CA SER A 206 -0.05 -12.35 -2.21
C SER A 206 -0.76 -12.01 -3.52
N ASN A 207 -0.03 -12.00 -4.63
CA ASN A 207 -0.68 -11.89 -5.92
C ASN A 207 -1.45 -13.17 -6.25
N PRO A 208 -2.56 -13.09 -6.98
CA PRO A 208 -3.32 -14.27 -7.38
C PRO A 208 -2.51 -15.28 -8.18
N GLU A 209 -1.51 -14.79 -8.93
CA GLU A 209 -0.65 -15.60 -9.80
C GLU A 209 0.46 -16.33 -9.05
N ASP A 210 0.87 -15.87 -7.87
CA ASP A 210 1.98 -16.45 -7.09
C ASP A 210 1.68 -17.91 -6.64
N ASP A 211 0.41 -18.24 -6.48
CA ASP A 211 -0.02 -19.61 -6.13
C ASP A 211 -0.09 -20.57 -7.34
N MET A 212 0.02 -20.05 -8.57
CA MET A 212 0.03 -20.86 -9.79
C MET A 212 1.43 -21.33 -10.20
N VAL A 213 2.48 -20.84 -9.54
CA VAL A 213 3.84 -21.34 -9.76
C VAL A 213 3.97 -22.66 -9.01
N ILE A 214 3.62 -23.77 -9.67
CA ILE A 214 4.03 -25.12 -9.25
C ILE A 214 5.54 -25.13 -9.40
N PRO A 215 6.33 -25.32 -8.32
CA PRO A 215 7.77 -25.47 -8.45
C PRO A 215 8.03 -26.71 -9.30
N MET A 216 8.59 -26.55 -10.49
CA MET A 216 9.08 -27.67 -11.26
C MET A 216 10.17 -28.36 -10.44
N PRO A 217 10.13 -29.68 -10.27
CA PRO A 217 11.18 -30.39 -9.55
C PRO A 217 12.51 -30.19 -10.26
N GLY A 218 13.39 -29.37 -9.68
CA GLY A 218 14.75 -29.16 -10.20
C GLY A 218 15.22 -27.71 -10.34
N GLU A 219 14.39 -26.69 -10.09
CA GLU A 219 14.89 -25.31 -10.08
C GLU A 219 15.37 -24.89 -8.67
N PRO A 220 16.55 -24.26 -8.55
CA PRO A 220 17.01 -23.76 -7.27
C PRO A 220 16.12 -22.62 -6.80
N ALA A 221 15.60 -22.71 -5.59
CA ALA A 221 14.82 -21.67 -4.92
C ALA A 221 15.66 -20.39 -4.81
N GLY A 222 15.41 -19.42 -5.69
CA GLY A 222 16.18 -18.17 -5.67
C GLY A 222 15.87 -17.16 -6.77
N ALA A 223 15.00 -17.47 -7.72
CA ALA A 223 14.58 -16.44 -8.70
C ALA A 223 13.51 -15.53 -8.09
N MET A 224 13.93 -14.38 -7.58
CA MET A 224 13.02 -13.26 -7.31
C MET A 224 12.39 -12.84 -8.63
N LEU A 225 11.14 -13.22 -8.87
CA LEU A 225 10.33 -12.64 -9.95
C LEU A 225 10.01 -11.19 -9.54
N GLY A 226 10.74 -10.26 -10.15
CA GLY A 226 10.47 -8.83 -10.02
C GLY A 226 9.05 -8.52 -10.48
N SER A 227 8.37 -7.68 -9.74
CA SER A 227 7.04 -7.15 -10.05
C SER A 227 6.98 -6.65 -11.49
N LYS A 228 6.05 -7.20 -12.28
CA LYS A 228 5.81 -6.84 -13.69
C LYS A 228 5.30 -5.41 -13.92
N MET A 229 5.24 -4.59 -12.89
CA MET A 229 4.72 -3.21 -13.00
C MET A 229 5.67 -2.23 -13.67
N ASN A 230 6.88 -2.65 -14.08
CA ASN A 230 7.86 -1.73 -14.67
C ASN A 230 8.53 -2.26 -15.94
N THR A 231 7.87 -3.10 -16.73
CA THR A 231 8.33 -3.43 -18.08
C THR A 231 7.47 -2.71 -19.11
N GLY A 232 7.69 -1.40 -19.22
CA GLY A 232 7.41 -0.68 -20.45
C GLY A 232 8.34 -1.21 -21.54
N ASN A 233 7.74 -1.86 -22.52
CA ASN A 233 8.15 -1.98 -23.88
C ASN A 233 9.67 -2.14 -24.16
N ALA A 234 10.19 -3.36 -24.06
CA ALA A 234 11.44 -3.74 -24.72
C ALA A 234 11.16 -4.93 -25.62
N GLY A 235 11.30 -4.66 -26.91
CA GLY A 235 10.89 -5.46 -28.03
C GLY A 235 11.46 -6.87 -28.11
N ASN A 236 10.66 -7.65 -28.72
CA ASN A 236 10.87 -8.95 -29.29
C ASN A 236 12.09 -8.99 -30.21
N ALA A 237 13.09 -9.77 -29.90
CA ALA A 237 14.16 -10.11 -30.85
C ALA A 237 14.51 -11.59 -30.69
N GLY A 238 14.14 -12.35 -31.69
CA GLY A 238 14.68 -13.70 -31.88
C GLY A 238 13.78 -14.62 -32.68
N ASN A 239 13.65 -14.41 -33.96
CA ASN A 239 13.46 -15.54 -34.89
C ASN A 239 14.12 -15.21 -36.23
N THR A 240 15.13 -16.00 -36.59
CA THR A 240 15.84 -16.03 -37.87
C THR A 240 14.96 -16.65 -38.94
N GLY A 241 14.73 -15.93 -40.04
CA GLY A 241 14.09 -16.47 -41.25
C GLY A 241 14.07 -15.45 -42.38
N ASN A 242 14.85 -15.73 -43.40
CA ASN A 242 15.00 -15.08 -44.71
C ASN A 242 13.78 -14.34 -45.28
N GLY A 243 13.93 -13.12 -45.72
CA GLY A 243 12.98 -12.44 -46.59
C GLY A 243 13.41 -11.02 -46.93
N ALA A 244 13.52 -10.70 -48.20
CA ALA A 244 13.99 -9.55 -48.92
C ALA A 244 13.68 -8.13 -48.36
N PRO A 245 14.48 -7.09 -48.72
CA PRO A 245 14.30 -5.73 -48.20
C PRO A 245 13.12 -5.03 -48.87
N LEU A 246 12.28 -4.39 -48.06
CA LEU A 246 11.24 -3.46 -48.48
C LEU A 246 11.82 -2.03 -48.59
N PRO A 247 11.33 -1.20 -49.55
CA PRO A 247 11.89 0.11 -49.85
C PRO A 247 11.61 1.15 -48.76
N GLU A 248 12.55 2.05 -48.58
CA GLU A 248 12.45 3.21 -47.71
C GLU A 248 11.42 4.21 -48.22
N PRO A 249 10.63 4.87 -47.38
CA PRO A 249 9.82 6.01 -47.77
C PRO A 249 10.62 7.29 -47.77
N ASP A 250 10.61 7.97 -48.91
CA ASP A 250 11.20 9.31 -49.15
C ASP A 250 10.66 10.35 -48.14
N PHE A 251 11.57 10.93 -47.41
CA PHE A 251 11.29 12.06 -46.54
C PHE A 251 11.52 13.37 -47.31
N VAL A 252 10.46 14.04 -47.71
CA VAL A 252 10.50 15.38 -48.31
C VAL A 252 10.34 16.42 -47.19
N PRO A 253 11.30 17.34 -47.00
CA PRO A 253 11.13 18.42 -46.03
C PRO A 253 10.28 19.53 -46.66
N GLN A 254 9.10 19.77 -46.09
CA GLN A 254 8.33 20.98 -46.38
C GLN A 254 8.83 22.15 -45.53
N SER A 255 9.47 23.09 -46.18
CA SER A 255 9.72 24.46 -45.70
C SER A 255 8.41 25.26 -45.79
N GLY A 256 8.03 25.92 -44.70
CA GLY A 256 6.89 26.85 -44.77
C GLY A 256 6.51 27.40 -43.39
N ASN A 257 7.21 28.43 -43.01
CA ASN A 257 6.80 29.29 -41.91
C ASN A 257 5.89 30.41 -42.45
N PRO A 258 4.68 30.57 -41.94
CA PRO A 258 4.02 31.85 -42.06
C PRO A 258 3.41 32.31 -40.76
N PHE A 259 4.07 33.18 -40.03
CA PHE A 259 3.44 34.29 -39.31
C PHE A 259 4.53 35.15 -38.71
N GLY A 260 4.94 36.13 -39.53
CA GLY A 260 5.66 37.30 -39.04
C GLY A 260 4.70 38.40 -38.67
N GLY A 261 5.16 39.24 -37.77
CA GLY A 261 4.68 40.59 -37.66
C GLY A 261 4.33 41.05 -36.27
N PRO A 262 4.53 42.32 -36.03
CA PRO A 262 5.28 42.80 -34.87
C PRO A 262 4.38 43.57 -33.91
N GLY A 263 4.85 43.84 -32.68
CA GLY A 263 4.11 44.74 -31.78
C GLY A 263 4.75 44.87 -30.40
N ASP A 264 5.71 45.79 -30.34
CA ASP A 264 6.20 46.39 -29.13
C ASP A 264 5.04 47.06 -28.34
N GLY A 265 5.06 46.92 -27.00
CA GLY A 265 4.25 47.74 -26.11
C GLY A 265 4.46 47.36 -24.64
N PRO A 266 4.82 48.28 -23.73
CA PRO A 266 5.29 47.98 -22.41
C PRO A 266 4.10 47.72 -21.43
N LEU A 267 4.35 46.90 -20.46
CA LEU A 267 3.50 46.60 -19.31
C LEU A 267 3.37 47.84 -18.40
N PRO A 268 2.18 48.10 -17.81
CA PRO A 268 2.08 48.83 -16.59
C PRO A 268 1.66 47.94 -15.42
N PHE A 269 2.40 48.10 -14.33
CA PHE A 269 2.16 47.81 -12.93
C PHE A 269 1.72 46.42 -12.51
#